data_52dffe806c920536b4016fb2f3a45c5d
#
_entry.id   52dffe806c920536b4016fb2f3a45c5d
#
_cell.length_a   1.000
_cell.length_b   1.000
_cell.length_c   1.000
_cell.angle_alpha   90.00
_cell.angle_beta   90.00
_cell.angle_gamma   90.00
#
_symmetry.space_group_name_H-M   'P 1'
#
loop_
_entity.id
_entity.type
_entity.pdbx_description
1 polymer ?
#
loop_
_entity_poly.entity_id
_entity_poly.type
_entity_poly.pdbx_seq_one_letter_code
_entity_poly.pdbx_strand_id
1 'polypeptide(L)'
;MDTIYITGHRNPDTDSIVSAMAYAALKNALGQRQYEAARLGQISDETQTVLDRFGFQPPKLLNNVRTQVRDLDYDTPATLSAAATISRAWRTMQKDKISAIPVANEDGTLFGMLSAGDVANYDMSSVRNPKVGEIPVYNLLSVLEGKILNQGGEMRDVISGEVTIALPASRENLVFSDPGSIVVCGDQPDMIRRALEIGVSCIIVCQAEVDPELLAMQTDTCIISTAYDAYRAVRLIYHAMPISSICKNKDLVCFHLDDYIDDVQNTVLESRFRAYPILDEEERVVGTLSRYHLLRPRRKQVILMDHNEKAQSVPGLDQAEILEIIDHHRLADIQPVGSTTTIVAGVYQDKGLMPTAKMAGLMAAAIVSDTVMFKSPTCTQRDIDVANRMARIANISLQALGQVIFSASGGGAKSAEEIFRTDYKEFHIAGHNLAVSQVTCMDSDQLLQRKGEFLQLMSSLQKKQGFDMVILMITDVLLEGTQLLFVGDRDSIRQAFNVEDAEDVVFLPKVMSRKKQVIPMLSALWG
;
A
#
# COMPACT_ATOMS: atom_id res chain seq x y z
N MET A 1 1.77 -5.77 -13.25
CA MET A 1 0.34 -6.21 -13.33
C MET A 1 -0.21 -6.06 -11.94
N ASP A 2 -1.33 -5.37 -11.79
CA ASP A 2 -1.91 -5.13 -10.46
C ASP A 2 -2.46 -6.44 -9.92
N THR A 3 -2.10 -6.78 -8.68
CA THR A 3 -2.55 -8.00 -7.99
C THR A 3 -4.03 -7.85 -7.61
N ILE A 4 -4.84 -8.87 -7.92
CA ILE A 4 -6.23 -8.96 -7.49
C ILE A 4 -6.27 -9.80 -6.21
N TYR A 5 -6.72 -9.20 -5.11
CA TYR A 5 -6.83 -9.90 -3.83
C TYR A 5 -8.15 -10.65 -3.73
N ILE A 6 -8.08 -11.90 -3.27
CA ILE A 6 -9.25 -12.73 -2.98
C ILE A 6 -9.30 -12.93 -1.48
N THR A 7 -10.33 -12.39 -0.81
CA THR A 7 -10.40 -12.34 0.65
C THR A 7 -11.69 -12.98 1.16
N GLY A 8 -11.55 -13.80 2.19
CA GLY A 8 -12.68 -14.21 3.01
C GLY A 8 -13.08 -13.14 4.04
N HIS A 9 -13.87 -13.49 5.03
CA HIS A 9 -14.33 -12.58 6.09
C HIS A 9 -13.28 -12.34 7.19
N ARG A 10 -13.51 -11.30 8.05
CA ARG A 10 -12.55 -10.83 9.08
C ARG A 10 -12.18 -11.87 10.13
N ASN A 11 -13.12 -12.73 10.53
CA ASN A 11 -12.87 -13.82 11.47
C ASN A 11 -12.86 -15.13 10.69
N PRO A 12 -11.77 -15.41 9.94
CA PRO A 12 -11.77 -16.43 8.93
C PRO A 12 -11.86 -17.83 9.56
N ASP A 13 -12.82 -18.60 9.12
CA ASP A 13 -12.91 -20.04 9.35
C ASP A 13 -12.23 -20.83 8.22
N THR A 14 -12.36 -22.13 8.24
CA THR A 14 -11.70 -22.98 7.26
C THR A 14 -12.26 -22.77 5.86
N ASP A 15 -13.58 -22.57 5.71
CA ASP A 15 -14.20 -22.35 4.40
C ASP A 15 -13.79 -21.01 3.79
N SER A 16 -13.77 -19.96 4.60
CA SER A 16 -13.36 -18.62 4.21
C SER A 16 -11.91 -18.58 3.67
N ILE A 17 -10.98 -19.28 4.30
CA ILE A 17 -9.58 -19.37 3.86
C ILE A 17 -9.45 -20.25 2.61
N VAL A 18 -10.04 -21.42 2.64
CA VAL A 18 -9.84 -22.44 1.57
C VAL A 18 -10.55 -22.03 0.28
N SER A 19 -11.76 -21.49 0.36
CA SER A 19 -12.47 -21.00 -0.83
C SER A 19 -11.67 -19.90 -1.53
N ALA A 20 -11.07 -18.96 -0.79
CA ALA A 20 -10.21 -17.91 -1.34
C ALA A 20 -8.96 -18.51 -2.01
N MET A 21 -8.28 -19.48 -1.37
CA MET A 21 -7.09 -20.12 -1.92
C MET A 21 -7.42 -20.94 -3.17
N ALA A 22 -8.50 -21.73 -3.13
CA ALA A 22 -8.93 -22.56 -4.26
C ALA A 22 -9.34 -21.68 -5.45
N TYR A 23 -10.03 -20.56 -5.19
CA TYR A 23 -10.44 -19.66 -6.26
C TYR A 23 -9.24 -18.91 -6.87
N ALA A 24 -8.28 -18.49 -6.06
CA ALA A 24 -7.03 -17.91 -6.56
C ALA A 24 -6.25 -18.89 -7.45
N ALA A 25 -6.16 -20.16 -7.04
CA ALA A 25 -5.52 -21.20 -7.83
C ALA A 25 -6.24 -21.43 -9.18
N LEU A 26 -7.58 -21.47 -9.18
CA LEU A 26 -8.40 -21.57 -10.38
C LEU A 26 -8.16 -20.40 -11.34
N LYS A 27 -8.29 -19.17 -10.83
CA LYS A 27 -8.13 -17.95 -11.65
C LYS A 27 -6.72 -17.83 -12.24
N ASN A 28 -5.69 -18.19 -11.48
CA ASN A 28 -4.31 -18.21 -11.98
C ASN A 28 -4.10 -19.30 -13.04
N ALA A 29 -4.75 -20.46 -12.92
CA ALA A 29 -4.70 -21.49 -13.94
C ALA A 29 -5.38 -21.09 -15.26
N LEU A 30 -6.39 -20.22 -15.21
CA LEU A 30 -7.04 -19.63 -16.39
C LEU A 30 -6.26 -18.47 -17.03
N GLY A 31 -5.37 -17.89 -16.37
CA GLY A 31 -4.17 -17.17 -16.65
C GLY A 31 -4.12 -15.88 -17.45
N GLN A 32 -4.58 -14.71 -17.06
CA GLN A 32 -4.06 -13.43 -17.63
C GLN A 32 -3.73 -12.38 -16.58
N ARG A 33 -4.08 -12.59 -15.32
CA ARG A 33 -3.89 -11.67 -14.20
C ARG A 33 -3.30 -12.42 -13.01
N GLN A 34 -2.72 -11.69 -12.08
CA GLN A 34 -2.20 -12.26 -10.85
C GLN A 34 -3.28 -12.18 -9.76
N TYR A 35 -3.72 -13.33 -9.25
CA TYR A 35 -4.67 -13.45 -8.17
C TYR A 35 -3.96 -13.96 -6.91
N GLU A 36 -4.16 -13.31 -5.79
CA GLU A 36 -3.55 -13.65 -4.51
C GLU A 36 -4.63 -13.83 -3.45
N ALA A 37 -4.68 -15.02 -2.83
CA ALA A 37 -5.53 -15.23 -1.67
C ALA A 37 -4.95 -14.49 -0.46
N ALA A 38 -5.79 -13.79 0.30
CA ALA A 38 -5.39 -13.06 1.48
C ALA A 38 -6.38 -13.30 2.62
N ARG A 39 -5.88 -13.33 3.87
CA ARG A 39 -6.69 -13.42 5.08
C ARG A 39 -6.84 -12.06 5.75
N LEU A 40 -7.95 -11.87 6.44
CA LEU A 40 -8.26 -10.61 7.13
C LEU A 40 -8.10 -10.70 8.65
N GLY A 41 -7.79 -11.88 9.16
CA GLY A 41 -7.64 -12.13 10.60
C GLY A 41 -6.70 -13.31 10.88
N GLN A 42 -6.62 -13.66 12.15
CA GLN A 42 -5.88 -14.86 12.58
C GLN A 42 -6.68 -16.11 12.18
N ILE A 43 -5.96 -17.14 11.74
CA ILE A 43 -6.57 -18.43 11.43
C ILE A 43 -6.78 -19.26 12.69
N SER A 44 -7.79 -20.11 12.69
CA SER A 44 -8.05 -21.06 13.76
C SER A 44 -7.05 -22.22 13.72
N ASP A 45 -6.90 -22.93 14.84
CA ASP A 45 -6.06 -24.15 14.89
C ASP A 45 -6.60 -25.26 13.98
N GLU A 46 -7.91 -25.30 13.80
CA GLU A 46 -8.54 -26.17 12.82
C GLU A 46 -8.05 -25.86 11.41
N THR A 47 -8.13 -24.59 11.01
CA THR A 47 -7.64 -24.14 9.70
C THR A 47 -6.15 -24.40 9.53
N GLN A 48 -5.34 -24.11 10.57
CA GLN A 48 -3.90 -24.39 10.52
C GLN A 48 -3.62 -25.89 10.35
N THR A 49 -4.32 -26.75 11.12
CA THR A 49 -4.19 -28.21 11.02
C THR A 49 -4.51 -28.73 9.61
N VAL A 50 -5.56 -28.17 9.01
CA VAL A 50 -5.96 -28.51 7.64
C VAL A 50 -4.90 -28.07 6.63
N LEU A 51 -4.40 -26.85 6.73
CA LEU A 51 -3.36 -26.32 5.85
C LEU A 51 -2.08 -27.17 5.93
N ASP A 52 -1.60 -27.46 7.16
CA ASP A 52 -0.39 -28.25 7.39
C ASP A 52 -0.52 -29.67 6.82
N ARG A 53 -1.68 -30.30 7.00
CA ARG A 53 -1.96 -31.64 6.47
C ARG A 53 -1.77 -31.73 4.96
N PHE A 54 -2.16 -30.70 4.23
CA PHE A 54 -2.05 -30.69 2.77
C PHE A 54 -0.83 -29.93 2.26
N GLY A 55 0.02 -29.42 3.15
CA GLY A 55 1.28 -28.75 2.85
C GLY A 55 1.09 -27.37 2.23
N PHE A 56 0.11 -26.60 2.71
CA PHE A 56 -0.11 -25.21 2.36
C PHE A 56 0.33 -24.28 3.48
N GLN A 57 0.79 -23.09 3.11
CA GLN A 57 1.03 -22.01 4.07
C GLN A 57 -0.23 -21.14 4.17
N PRO A 58 -0.47 -20.52 5.34
CA PRO A 58 -1.54 -19.53 5.48
C PRO A 58 -1.40 -18.40 4.47
N PRO A 59 -2.51 -17.90 3.91
CA PRO A 59 -2.51 -16.72 3.06
C PRO A 59 -1.94 -15.51 3.79
N LYS A 60 -1.37 -14.56 3.03
CA LYS A 60 -0.85 -13.29 3.56
C LYS A 60 -1.94 -12.53 4.29
N LEU A 61 -1.60 -11.92 5.43
CA LEU A 61 -2.50 -11.00 6.13
C LEU A 61 -2.64 -9.70 5.34
N LEU A 62 -3.87 -9.31 5.04
CA LEU A 62 -4.20 -8.06 4.37
C LEU A 62 -4.93 -7.13 5.34
N ASN A 63 -4.25 -6.10 5.81
CA ASN A 63 -4.77 -5.20 6.82
C ASN A 63 -5.80 -4.20 6.27
N ASN A 64 -5.64 -3.77 5.02
CA ASN A 64 -6.57 -2.87 4.33
C ASN A 64 -6.33 -2.88 2.81
N VAL A 65 -7.29 -2.32 2.09
CA VAL A 65 -7.24 -2.11 0.62
C VAL A 65 -7.37 -0.64 0.24
N ARG A 66 -7.08 0.28 1.16
CA ARG A 66 -7.01 1.72 0.85
C ARG A 66 -5.96 1.97 -0.22
N THR A 67 -6.24 2.92 -1.09
CA THR A 67 -5.29 3.33 -2.13
C THR A 67 -4.12 4.09 -1.51
N GLN A 68 -2.91 3.78 -1.95
CA GLN A 68 -1.64 4.39 -1.52
C GLN A 68 -0.97 5.12 -2.69
N VAL A 69 0.04 5.94 -2.40
CA VAL A 69 0.81 6.67 -3.43
C VAL A 69 1.41 5.71 -4.45
N ARG A 70 1.87 4.53 -4.05
CA ARG A 70 2.39 3.48 -4.96
C ARG A 70 1.38 2.98 -6.00
N ASP A 71 0.10 3.15 -5.73
CA ASP A 71 -1.00 2.72 -6.61
C ASP A 71 -1.35 3.81 -7.65
N LEU A 72 -0.67 4.97 -7.62
CA LEU A 72 -0.86 6.06 -8.58
C LEU A 72 0.07 5.91 -9.80
N ASP A 73 -0.34 6.52 -10.87
CA ASP A 73 0.46 6.65 -12.11
C ASP A 73 1.27 7.96 -12.06
N TYR A 74 2.17 8.06 -11.05
CA TYR A 74 2.97 9.26 -10.82
C TYR A 74 4.11 9.39 -11.84
N ASP A 75 4.60 10.63 -12.01
CA ASP A 75 5.71 10.89 -12.92
C ASP A 75 7.04 10.40 -12.33
N THR A 76 7.89 9.79 -13.17
CA THR A 76 9.25 9.40 -12.82
C THR A 76 10.27 10.22 -13.60
N PRO A 77 10.37 11.54 -13.36
CA PRO A 77 11.30 12.39 -14.07
C PRO A 77 12.74 12.05 -13.69
N ALA A 78 13.66 12.34 -14.60
CA ALA A 78 15.08 12.28 -14.25
C ALA A 78 15.37 13.30 -13.13
N THR A 79 15.97 12.84 -12.04
CA THR A 79 16.50 13.72 -10.99
C THR A 79 17.72 14.46 -11.50
N LEU A 80 17.94 15.68 -11.01
CA LEU A 80 19.13 16.47 -11.30
C LEU A 80 19.98 16.64 -10.06
N SER A 81 21.30 16.61 -10.22
CA SER A 81 22.23 16.98 -9.16
C SER A 81 22.10 18.47 -8.83
N ALA A 82 22.31 18.83 -7.58
CA ALA A 82 22.34 20.21 -7.08
C ALA A 82 23.35 21.12 -7.84
N ALA A 83 24.41 20.55 -8.39
CA ALA A 83 25.41 21.22 -9.22
C ALA A 83 25.01 21.41 -10.69
N ALA A 84 23.88 20.83 -11.13
CA ALA A 84 23.41 20.99 -12.51
C ALA A 84 23.07 22.44 -12.82
N THR A 85 23.23 22.86 -14.09
CA THR A 85 22.93 24.24 -14.50
C THR A 85 21.43 24.50 -14.64
N ILE A 86 21.00 25.75 -14.43
CA ILE A 86 19.63 26.20 -14.70
C ILE A 86 19.26 25.90 -16.16
N SER A 87 20.18 26.09 -17.11
CA SER A 87 19.99 25.75 -18.54
C SER A 87 19.63 24.27 -18.74
N ARG A 88 20.32 23.36 -18.03
CA ARG A 88 20.03 21.93 -18.10
C ARG A 88 18.66 21.60 -17.52
N ALA A 89 18.37 22.15 -16.36
CA ALA A 89 17.08 21.96 -15.69
C ALA A 89 15.90 22.44 -16.58
N TRP A 90 16.03 23.63 -17.17
CA TRP A 90 15.01 24.16 -18.06
C TRP A 90 14.79 23.26 -19.30
N ARG A 91 15.86 22.79 -19.94
CA ARG A 91 15.77 21.86 -21.07
C ARG A 91 15.10 20.54 -20.68
N THR A 92 15.39 20.02 -19.50
CA THR A 92 14.75 18.80 -18.97
C THR A 92 13.25 19.03 -18.75
N MET A 93 12.86 20.14 -18.11
CA MET A 93 11.44 20.49 -17.91
C MET A 93 10.68 20.57 -19.22
N GLN A 94 11.27 21.19 -20.25
CA GLN A 94 10.63 21.31 -21.58
C GLN A 94 10.51 19.97 -22.30
N LYS A 95 11.57 19.15 -22.26
CA LYS A 95 11.59 17.84 -22.91
C LYS A 95 10.54 16.90 -22.31
N ASP A 96 10.48 16.85 -20.99
CA ASP A 96 9.60 15.93 -20.25
C ASP A 96 8.20 16.55 -20.01
N LYS A 97 8.00 17.81 -20.42
CA LYS A 97 6.73 18.58 -20.26
C LYS A 97 6.27 18.67 -18.80
N ILE A 98 7.21 18.80 -17.88
CA ILE A 98 6.97 18.93 -16.43
C ILE A 98 7.26 20.36 -15.96
N SER A 99 6.58 20.79 -14.91
CA SER A 99 6.74 22.15 -14.35
C SER A 99 7.63 22.20 -13.11
N ALA A 100 8.08 21.08 -12.61
CA ALA A 100 9.00 21.00 -11.47
C ALA A 100 9.85 19.71 -11.57
N ILE A 101 11.08 19.77 -11.06
CA ILE A 101 12.04 18.67 -11.05
C ILE A 101 12.56 18.48 -9.64
N PRO A 102 12.63 17.25 -9.11
CA PRO A 102 13.34 16.98 -7.88
C PRO A 102 14.85 17.10 -8.10
N VAL A 103 15.50 17.72 -7.13
CA VAL A 103 16.95 17.85 -7.05
C VAL A 103 17.44 16.86 -6.00
N ALA A 104 18.39 16.00 -6.38
CA ALA A 104 18.89 14.94 -5.52
C ALA A 104 20.37 15.12 -5.19
N ASN A 105 20.77 14.61 -4.04
CA ASN A 105 22.15 14.39 -3.65
C ASN A 105 22.78 13.23 -4.45
N GLU A 106 24.10 13.02 -4.29
CA GLU A 106 24.81 11.93 -4.97
C GLU A 106 24.31 10.53 -4.58
N ASP A 107 23.80 10.37 -3.37
CA ASP A 107 23.23 9.13 -2.86
C ASP A 107 21.75 8.90 -3.29
N GLY A 108 21.18 9.85 -4.04
CA GLY A 108 19.79 9.82 -4.51
C GLY A 108 18.77 10.39 -3.53
N THR A 109 19.18 10.80 -2.32
CA THR A 109 18.28 11.44 -1.35
C THR A 109 17.85 12.82 -1.83
N LEU A 110 16.69 13.30 -1.34
CA LEU A 110 16.15 14.59 -1.77
C LEU A 110 16.98 15.75 -1.24
N PHE A 111 17.53 16.58 -2.15
CA PHE A 111 18.13 17.87 -1.82
C PHE A 111 17.10 19.00 -1.83
N GLY A 112 16.19 19.00 -2.82
CA GLY A 112 15.19 20.06 -2.96
C GLY A 112 14.29 19.88 -4.17
N MET A 113 13.47 20.89 -4.43
CA MET A 113 12.60 20.97 -5.60
C MET A 113 12.87 22.25 -6.38
N LEU A 114 12.99 22.13 -7.70
CA LEU A 114 13.10 23.27 -8.61
C LEU A 114 11.86 23.36 -9.50
N SER A 115 11.16 24.48 -9.45
CA SER A 115 10.00 24.73 -10.33
C SER A 115 10.35 25.69 -11.48
N ALA A 116 9.55 25.65 -12.55
CA ALA A 116 9.63 26.64 -13.62
C ALA A 116 9.40 28.08 -13.10
N GLY A 117 8.62 28.23 -12.04
CA GLY A 117 8.44 29.52 -11.36
C GLY A 117 9.71 30.04 -10.69
N ASP A 118 10.51 29.16 -10.08
CA ASP A 118 11.79 29.53 -9.46
C ASP A 118 12.78 30.01 -10.53
N VAL A 119 12.85 29.30 -11.66
CA VAL A 119 13.67 29.69 -12.83
C VAL A 119 13.22 31.05 -13.37
N ALA A 120 11.92 31.26 -13.56
CA ALA A 120 11.39 32.53 -14.07
C ALA A 120 11.64 33.70 -13.09
N ASN A 121 11.46 33.47 -11.79
CA ASN A 121 11.75 34.48 -10.77
C ASN A 121 13.23 34.85 -10.75
N TYR A 122 14.12 33.86 -10.84
CA TYR A 122 15.56 34.13 -10.94
C TYR A 122 15.92 34.92 -12.19
N ASP A 123 15.39 34.52 -13.35
CA ASP A 123 15.62 35.20 -14.62
C ASP A 123 15.15 36.67 -14.58
N MET A 124 13.98 36.94 -14.02
CA MET A 124 13.49 38.32 -13.84
C MET A 124 14.26 39.10 -12.80
N SER A 125 14.77 38.49 -11.75
CA SER A 125 15.57 39.17 -10.74
C SER A 125 16.93 39.57 -11.27
N SER A 126 17.53 38.84 -12.19
CA SER A 126 18.81 39.15 -12.84
C SER A 126 18.81 40.46 -13.60
N VAL A 127 17.63 40.90 -14.09
CA VAL A 127 17.47 42.22 -14.76
C VAL A 127 17.69 43.39 -13.78
N ARG A 128 17.32 43.21 -12.51
CA ARG A 128 17.47 44.25 -11.48
C ARG A 128 18.80 44.18 -10.75
N ASN A 129 19.33 43.00 -10.60
CA ASN A 129 20.60 42.73 -9.93
C ASN A 129 21.50 41.90 -10.87
N PRO A 130 22.44 42.59 -11.59
CA PRO A 130 23.29 41.90 -12.57
C PRO A 130 24.41 41.04 -11.93
N LYS A 131 24.43 40.89 -10.61
CA LYS A 131 25.42 40.12 -9.90
C LYS A 131 25.05 38.63 -9.87
N VAL A 132 25.98 37.78 -10.31
CA VAL A 132 25.86 36.30 -10.20
C VAL A 132 26.66 35.79 -9.00
N GLY A 133 26.13 34.74 -8.40
CA GLY A 133 26.85 34.02 -7.35
C GLY A 133 27.98 33.16 -7.91
N GLU A 134 28.40 32.15 -7.18
CA GLU A 134 29.46 31.24 -7.56
C GLU A 134 29.02 30.33 -8.72
N ILE A 135 29.70 30.46 -9.86
CA ILE A 135 29.50 29.63 -11.05
C ILE A 135 30.76 28.80 -11.28
N PRO A 136 30.70 27.47 -11.27
CA PRO A 136 31.82 26.66 -11.72
C PRO A 136 32.18 26.99 -13.16
N VAL A 137 33.48 27.15 -13.45
CA VAL A 137 34.00 27.45 -14.82
C VAL A 137 33.50 26.43 -15.83
N TYR A 138 33.46 25.16 -15.44
CA TYR A 138 32.92 24.11 -16.29
C TYR A 138 31.44 24.35 -16.71
N ASN A 139 30.63 24.92 -15.82
CA ASN A 139 29.25 25.27 -16.14
C ASN A 139 29.17 26.39 -17.19
N LEU A 140 30.02 27.42 -17.06
CA LEU A 140 30.12 28.49 -18.07
C LEU A 140 30.55 27.93 -19.44
N LEU A 141 31.58 27.12 -19.46
CA LEU A 141 32.04 26.46 -20.71
C LEU A 141 30.95 25.65 -21.34
N SER A 142 30.25 24.85 -20.56
CA SER A 142 29.14 23.99 -21.02
C SER A 142 27.98 24.79 -21.61
N VAL A 143 27.58 25.89 -20.97
CA VAL A 143 26.40 26.66 -21.37
C VAL A 143 26.71 27.63 -22.51
N LEU A 144 27.93 28.21 -22.52
CA LEU A 144 28.40 29.11 -23.57
C LEU A 144 28.96 28.39 -24.79
N GLU A 145 29.08 27.06 -24.75
CA GLU A 145 29.84 26.29 -25.75
C GLU A 145 31.26 26.89 -25.96
N GLY A 146 31.83 27.35 -24.85
CA GLY A 146 33.02 28.18 -24.86
C GLY A 146 34.31 27.41 -24.81
N LYS A 147 35.41 28.12 -25.14
CA LYS A 147 36.79 27.64 -25.03
C LYS A 147 37.59 28.57 -24.12
N ILE A 148 38.37 28.01 -23.21
CA ILE A 148 39.35 28.77 -22.45
C ILE A 148 40.51 29.14 -23.37
N LEU A 149 40.87 30.41 -23.39
CA LEU A 149 41.91 30.93 -24.26
C LEU A 149 43.27 31.09 -23.55
N ASN A 150 43.26 31.47 -22.28
CA ASN A 150 44.50 31.65 -21.52
C ASN A 150 44.90 30.36 -20.79
N GLN A 151 46.19 30.04 -20.84
CA GLN A 151 46.75 28.83 -20.21
C GLN A 151 47.77 29.16 -19.10
N GLY A 152 47.75 30.38 -18.53
CA GLY A 152 48.73 30.79 -17.55
C GLY A 152 48.12 31.25 -16.22
N GLY A 153 48.59 30.69 -15.11
CA GLY A 153 48.12 30.98 -13.76
C GLY A 153 47.35 29.84 -13.10
N GLU A 154 47.14 29.89 -11.81
CA GLU A 154 46.17 29.05 -11.10
C GLU A 154 44.77 29.48 -11.55
N MET A 155 44.19 28.67 -12.43
CA MET A 155 42.84 28.93 -12.94
C MET A 155 41.80 28.80 -11.82
N ARG A 156 40.98 29.79 -11.66
CA ARG A 156 39.87 29.74 -10.69
C ARG A 156 38.88 28.66 -11.11
N ASP A 157 38.53 27.80 -10.18
CA ASP A 157 37.49 26.76 -10.44
C ASP A 157 36.09 27.37 -10.47
N VAL A 158 35.92 28.54 -9.82
CA VAL A 158 34.62 29.19 -9.62
C VAL A 158 34.75 30.69 -9.97
N ILE A 159 33.75 31.20 -10.66
CA ILE A 159 33.62 32.61 -11.06
C ILE A 159 32.36 33.20 -10.44
N SER A 160 32.44 34.43 -9.95
CA SER A 160 31.31 35.20 -9.44
C SER A 160 31.50 36.69 -9.72
N GLY A 161 30.45 37.49 -9.65
CA GLY A 161 30.54 38.93 -9.75
C GLY A 161 29.45 39.57 -10.58
N GLU A 162 29.61 40.85 -10.86
CA GLU A 162 28.67 41.62 -11.68
C GLU A 162 28.94 41.36 -13.18
N VAL A 163 27.88 41.06 -13.95
CA VAL A 163 27.96 40.84 -15.38
C VAL A 163 27.82 42.18 -16.11
N THR A 164 28.87 42.59 -16.80
CA THR A 164 28.94 43.89 -17.52
C THR A 164 29.29 43.69 -18.99
N ILE A 165 28.63 44.40 -19.89
CA ILE A 165 28.98 44.44 -21.32
C ILE A 165 29.91 45.63 -21.56
N ALA A 166 31.10 45.38 -22.08
CA ALA A 166 32.02 46.42 -22.49
C ALA A 166 31.58 46.99 -23.85
N LEU A 167 31.13 48.25 -23.83
CA LEU A 167 30.74 48.99 -25.03
C LEU A 167 31.82 49.98 -25.46
N PRO A 168 32.06 50.19 -26.78
CA PRO A 168 33.12 51.10 -27.28
C PRO A 168 32.99 52.54 -26.80
N ALA A 169 31.77 53.03 -26.55
CA ALA A 169 31.46 54.38 -26.13
C ALA A 169 31.78 54.62 -24.64
N SER A 170 32.12 53.62 -23.87
CA SER A 170 32.38 53.72 -22.42
C SER A 170 33.83 54.06 -22.07
N ARG A 171 34.63 54.63 -23.00
CA ARG A 171 36.02 55.01 -22.76
C ARG A 171 36.21 55.96 -21.57
N GLU A 172 35.25 56.80 -21.25
CA GLU A 172 35.32 57.79 -20.15
C GLU A 172 34.63 57.28 -18.87
N ASN A 173 33.65 56.41 -18.98
CA ASN A 173 32.93 55.80 -17.84
C ASN A 173 33.24 54.28 -17.88
N LEU A 174 34.32 53.88 -17.25
CA LEU A 174 34.64 52.49 -17.03
C LEU A 174 33.56 51.82 -16.21
N VAL A 175 32.68 51.13 -16.87
CA VAL A 175 31.52 50.42 -16.32
C VAL A 175 31.96 49.26 -15.42
N PHE A 176 33.22 48.81 -15.54
CA PHE A 176 33.79 47.77 -14.69
C PHE A 176 35.02 48.30 -13.94
N SER A 177 34.85 48.56 -12.68
CA SER A 177 35.95 48.96 -11.77
C SER A 177 36.21 47.89 -10.69
N ASP A 178 35.36 46.86 -10.62
CA ASP A 178 35.41 45.82 -9.59
C ASP A 178 36.20 44.62 -10.09
N PRO A 179 37.28 44.20 -9.41
CA PRO A 179 38.00 42.97 -9.70
C PRO A 179 37.14 41.70 -9.75
N GLY A 180 35.97 41.73 -9.06
CA GLY A 180 35.03 40.62 -9.12
C GLY A 180 34.16 40.57 -10.36
N SER A 181 34.24 41.51 -11.33
CA SER A 181 33.34 41.58 -12.49
C SER A 181 33.55 40.45 -13.51
N ILE A 182 32.47 40.13 -14.21
CA ILE A 182 32.46 39.27 -15.43
C ILE A 182 32.24 40.19 -16.61
N VAL A 183 33.21 40.35 -17.47
CA VAL A 183 33.16 41.29 -18.60
C VAL A 183 32.86 40.57 -19.89
N VAL A 184 31.76 40.96 -20.56
CA VAL A 184 31.39 40.45 -21.89
C VAL A 184 31.78 41.46 -22.95
N CYS A 185 32.62 41.10 -23.89
CA CYS A 185 33.12 42.01 -24.96
C CYS A 185 33.21 41.28 -26.32
N GLY A 186 33.50 42.04 -27.35
CA GLY A 186 33.85 41.56 -28.67
C GLY A 186 35.33 41.80 -28.96
N ASP A 187 35.63 42.17 -30.21
CA ASP A 187 36.97 42.53 -30.70
C ASP A 187 37.37 43.95 -30.24
N GLN A 188 37.83 44.07 -29.00
CA GLN A 188 38.18 45.34 -28.35
C GLN A 188 39.44 45.18 -27.50
N PRO A 189 40.65 45.16 -28.09
CA PRO A 189 41.90 44.91 -27.36
C PRO A 189 42.13 45.83 -26.16
N ASP A 190 41.80 47.11 -26.27
CA ASP A 190 41.96 48.08 -25.18
C ASP A 190 41.11 47.73 -23.97
N MET A 191 39.87 47.27 -24.23
CA MET A 191 38.93 46.90 -23.15
C MET A 191 39.37 45.60 -22.47
N ILE A 192 39.87 44.64 -23.28
CA ILE A 192 40.39 43.37 -22.77
C ILE A 192 41.64 43.67 -21.90
N ARG A 193 42.58 44.46 -22.41
CA ARG A 193 43.77 44.89 -21.64
C ARG A 193 43.40 45.54 -20.32
N ARG A 194 42.46 46.46 -20.35
CA ARG A 194 41.97 47.13 -19.15
C ARG A 194 41.34 46.19 -18.14
N ALA A 195 40.53 45.24 -18.60
CA ALA A 195 39.92 44.22 -17.77
C ALA A 195 40.98 43.31 -17.10
N LEU A 196 42.03 42.96 -17.85
CA LEU A 196 43.15 42.18 -17.32
C LEU A 196 43.97 42.99 -16.28
N GLU A 197 44.22 44.29 -16.51
CA GLU A 197 44.88 45.18 -15.55
C GLU A 197 44.13 45.32 -14.24
N ILE A 198 42.80 45.38 -14.29
CA ILE A 198 41.90 45.45 -13.10
C ILE A 198 41.89 44.10 -12.39
N GLY A 199 42.13 43.01 -13.10
CA GLY A 199 42.06 41.65 -12.56
C GLY A 199 40.60 41.16 -12.38
N VAL A 200 39.70 41.37 -13.37
CA VAL A 200 38.33 40.91 -13.35
C VAL A 200 38.26 39.38 -13.22
N SER A 201 37.17 38.85 -12.71
CA SER A 201 37.06 37.42 -12.48
C SER A 201 37.03 36.61 -13.79
N CYS A 202 36.39 37.16 -14.83
CA CYS A 202 36.27 36.47 -16.12
C CYS A 202 36.03 37.46 -17.28
N ILE A 203 36.57 37.17 -18.43
CA ILE A 203 36.31 37.86 -19.72
C ILE A 203 35.68 36.90 -20.67
N ILE A 204 34.46 37.21 -21.15
CA ILE A 204 33.76 36.43 -22.19
C ILE A 204 33.88 37.16 -23.51
N VAL A 205 34.64 36.59 -24.43
CA VAL A 205 34.87 37.14 -25.77
C VAL A 205 33.89 36.53 -26.76
N CYS A 206 33.04 37.38 -27.32
CA CYS A 206 31.92 36.99 -28.21
C CYS A 206 32.30 37.19 -29.67
N GLN A 207 32.27 36.12 -30.49
CA GLN A 207 32.45 36.17 -31.96
C GLN A 207 33.73 36.89 -32.43
N ALA A 208 34.80 36.85 -31.61
CA ALA A 208 36.04 37.54 -31.89
C ALA A 208 37.23 36.70 -31.49
N GLU A 209 38.38 37.03 -32.07
CA GLU A 209 39.70 36.48 -31.70
C GLU A 209 40.41 37.46 -30.73
N VAL A 210 41.19 36.92 -29.83
CA VAL A 210 41.96 37.70 -28.85
C VAL A 210 43.40 37.76 -29.30
N ASP A 211 43.96 38.97 -29.23
CA ASP A 211 45.38 39.20 -29.55
C ASP A 211 46.28 38.26 -28.71
N PRO A 212 47.18 37.50 -29.33
CA PRO A 212 48.13 36.65 -28.62
C PRO A 212 48.95 37.36 -27.53
N GLU A 213 49.27 38.64 -27.70
CA GLU A 213 49.98 39.42 -26.68
C GLU A 213 49.15 39.56 -25.38
N LEU A 214 47.85 39.73 -25.48
CA LEU A 214 46.96 39.82 -24.34
C LEU A 214 46.80 38.45 -23.64
N LEU A 215 46.80 37.36 -24.41
CA LEU A 215 46.76 35.99 -23.86
C LEU A 215 48.03 35.58 -23.14
N ALA A 216 49.19 36.24 -23.49
CA ALA A 216 50.47 36.01 -22.85
C ALA A 216 50.62 36.76 -21.50
N MET A 217 49.72 37.67 -21.15
CA MET A 217 49.72 38.35 -19.85
C MET A 217 49.49 37.36 -18.72
N GLN A 218 50.38 37.39 -17.71
CA GLN A 218 50.14 36.58 -16.49
C GLN A 218 48.99 37.19 -15.68
N THR A 219 47.92 36.42 -15.53
CA THR A 219 46.71 36.88 -14.82
C THR A 219 45.92 35.70 -14.29
N ASP A 220 45.19 35.89 -13.19
CA ASP A 220 44.21 34.92 -12.66
C ASP A 220 42.84 35.05 -13.34
N THR A 221 42.69 36.01 -14.26
CA THR A 221 41.44 36.26 -14.98
C THR A 221 41.19 35.10 -15.98
N CYS A 222 40.04 34.48 -15.93
CA CYS A 222 39.65 33.46 -16.91
C CYS A 222 39.19 34.13 -18.21
N ILE A 223 39.75 33.77 -19.37
CA ILE A 223 39.31 34.25 -20.68
C ILE A 223 38.64 33.13 -21.44
N ILE A 224 37.34 33.31 -21.72
CA ILE A 224 36.52 32.32 -22.44
C ILE A 224 36.04 32.95 -23.75
N SER A 225 36.27 32.27 -24.90
CA SER A 225 35.65 32.63 -26.17
C SER A 225 34.35 31.85 -26.42
N THR A 226 33.40 32.49 -27.07
CA THR A 226 32.16 31.84 -27.50
C THR A 226 31.74 32.32 -28.89
N ALA A 227 31.07 31.46 -29.66
CA ALA A 227 30.49 31.80 -30.94
C ALA A 227 29.16 32.61 -30.80
N TYR A 228 28.63 32.74 -29.59
CA TYR A 228 27.41 33.49 -29.33
C TYR A 228 27.70 35.01 -29.34
N ASP A 229 26.67 35.79 -29.69
CA ASP A 229 26.68 37.25 -29.54
C ASP A 229 26.62 37.65 -28.06
N ALA A 230 26.94 38.91 -27.76
CA ALA A 230 27.01 39.41 -26.39
C ALA A 230 25.68 39.33 -25.65
N TYR A 231 24.54 39.56 -26.32
CA TYR A 231 23.22 39.48 -25.68
C TYR A 231 22.92 38.05 -25.24
N ARG A 232 23.15 37.08 -26.13
CA ARG A 232 22.96 35.67 -25.82
C ARG A 232 23.94 35.18 -24.76
N ALA A 233 25.19 35.58 -24.83
CA ALA A 233 26.20 35.21 -23.84
C ALA A 233 25.82 35.71 -22.44
N VAL A 234 25.41 36.96 -22.29
CA VAL A 234 24.96 37.52 -20.99
C VAL A 234 23.79 36.70 -20.42
N ARG A 235 22.79 36.42 -21.23
CA ARG A 235 21.65 35.59 -20.78
C ARG A 235 22.07 34.19 -20.34
N LEU A 236 23.00 33.58 -21.05
CA LEU A 236 23.50 32.23 -20.75
C LEU A 236 24.37 32.17 -19.51
N ILE A 237 25.10 33.26 -19.17
CA ILE A 237 25.88 33.34 -17.92
C ILE A 237 24.97 33.11 -16.70
N TYR A 238 23.81 33.77 -16.64
CA TYR A 238 22.84 33.55 -15.54
C TYR A 238 22.32 32.11 -15.53
N HIS A 239 22.15 31.49 -16.67
CA HIS A 239 21.69 30.10 -16.77
C HIS A 239 22.81 29.06 -16.52
N ALA A 240 24.05 29.49 -16.35
CA ALA A 240 25.16 28.64 -15.94
C ALA A 240 25.23 28.41 -14.41
N MET A 241 24.45 29.17 -13.64
CA MET A 241 24.33 29.01 -12.19
C MET A 241 23.89 27.58 -11.83
N PRO A 242 24.44 27.00 -10.73
CA PRO A 242 23.95 25.75 -10.18
C PRO A 242 22.51 25.88 -9.67
N ILE A 243 21.67 24.88 -9.90
CA ILE A 243 20.28 24.90 -9.45
C ILE A 243 20.14 24.91 -7.93
N SER A 244 21.15 24.48 -7.18
CA SER A 244 21.19 24.59 -5.72
C SER A 244 21.00 26.03 -5.21
N SER A 245 21.36 27.03 -6.01
CA SER A 245 21.24 28.45 -5.64
C SER A 245 19.81 28.97 -5.70
N ILE A 246 18.90 28.31 -6.42
CA ILE A 246 17.52 28.77 -6.67
C ILE A 246 16.45 27.76 -6.30
N CYS A 247 16.79 26.48 -6.07
CA CYS A 247 15.82 25.47 -5.70
C CYS A 247 15.36 25.67 -4.24
N LYS A 248 14.15 25.24 -3.97
CA LYS A 248 13.63 25.19 -2.61
C LYS A 248 14.11 23.91 -1.93
N ASN A 249 14.73 24.04 -0.76
CA ASN A 249 15.26 22.93 0.04
C ASN A 249 14.78 22.95 1.51
N LYS A 250 13.86 23.85 1.85
CA LYS A 250 13.24 23.92 3.18
C LYS A 250 11.73 23.89 3.05
N ASP A 251 11.09 23.40 4.09
CA ASP A 251 9.61 23.33 4.19
C ASP A 251 8.96 22.62 2.98
N LEU A 252 9.64 21.58 2.49
CA LEU A 252 9.12 20.76 1.39
C LEU A 252 8.05 19.82 1.94
N VAL A 253 6.97 19.68 1.18
CA VAL A 253 5.97 18.64 1.40
C VAL A 253 6.35 17.44 0.52
N CYS A 254 6.67 16.31 1.16
CA CYS A 254 7.06 15.06 0.53
C CYS A 254 6.03 13.99 0.86
N PHE A 255 5.94 12.98 0.03
CA PHE A 255 5.10 11.80 0.25
C PHE A 255 5.93 10.53 0.09
N HIS A 256 5.51 9.48 0.81
CA HIS A 256 6.10 8.15 0.69
C HIS A 256 5.18 7.22 -0.07
N LEU A 257 5.75 6.16 -0.63
CA LEU A 257 4.99 5.18 -1.43
C LEU A 257 3.84 4.54 -0.65
N ASP A 258 3.97 4.45 0.68
CA ASP A 258 2.98 3.84 1.58
C ASP A 258 1.91 4.81 2.10
N ASP A 259 2.04 6.12 1.83
CA ASP A 259 1.06 7.11 2.27
C ASP A 259 -0.30 6.85 1.63
N TYR A 260 -1.36 7.00 2.43
CA TYR A 260 -2.72 6.85 1.94
C TYR A 260 -3.20 8.09 1.20
N ILE A 261 -3.91 7.87 0.09
CA ILE A 261 -4.35 8.95 -0.80
C ILE A 261 -5.26 9.96 -0.11
N ASP A 262 -6.09 9.56 0.84
CA ASP A 262 -6.95 10.47 1.59
C ASP A 262 -6.13 11.50 2.39
N ASP A 263 -5.05 11.05 3.03
CA ASP A 263 -4.17 11.91 3.83
C ASP A 263 -3.34 12.82 2.91
N VAL A 264 -2.87 12.27 1.79
CA VAL A 264 -2.17 13.01 0.73
C VAL A 264 -3.07 14.10 0.14
N GLN A 265 -4.33 13.79 -0.18
CA GLN A 265 -5.29 14.77 -0.73
C GLN A 265 -5.51 15.94 0.22
N ASN A 266 -5.68 15.70 1.52
CA ASN A 266 -5.84 16.74 2.53
C ASN A 266 -4.62 17.66 2.55
N THR A 267 -3.42 17.10 2.59
CA THR A 267 -2.15 17.88 2.57
C THR A 267 -1.99 18.70 1.30
N VAL A 268 -2.34 18.11 0.14
CA VAL A 268 -2.25 18.79 -1.17
C VAL A 268 -3.28 19.92 -1.30
N LEU A 269 -4.46 19.81 -0.67
CA LEU A 269 -5.48 20.87 -0.67
C LEU A 269 -5.01 22.10 0.13
N GLU A 270 -4.31 21.89 1.22
CA GLU A 270 -3.77 22.98 2.07
C GLU A 270 -2.50 23.61 1.48
N SER A 271 -1.79 22.90 0.63
CA SER A 271 -0.52 23.30 0.03
C SER A 271 -0.70 24.07 -1.27
N ARG A 272 0.25 25.00 -1.55
CA ARG A 272 0.33 25.74 -2.81
C ARG A 272 1.34 25.17 -3.82
N PHE A 273 2.01 24.09 -3.50
CA PHE A 273 2.95 23.46 -4.42
C PHE A 273 2.22 22.82 -5.61
N ARG A 274 2.89 22.75 -6.75
CA ARG A 274 2.33 22.14 -7.98
C ARG A 274 2.77 20.68 -8.16
N ALA A 275 3.90 20.32 -7.60
CA ALA A 275 4.45 18.98 -7.60
C ALA A 275 5.11 18.69 -6.24
N TYR A 276 5.09 17.45 -5.85
CA TYR A 276 5.56 16.93 -4.57
C TYR A 276 6.49 15.75 -4.84
N PRO A 277 7.69 15.69 -4.25
CA PRO A 277 8.56 14.54 -4.38
C PRO A 277 7.95 13.32 -3.69
N ILE A 278 8.12 12.16 -4.31
CA ILE A 278 7.80 10.86 -3.73
C ILE A 278 9.11 10.20 -3.35
N LEU A 279 9.19 9.70 -2.12
CA LEU A 279 10.37 9.10 -1.53
C LEU A 279 10.16 7.61 -1.24
N ASP A 280 11.24 6.83 -1.27
CA ASP A 280 11.24 5.46 -0.78
C ASP A 280 11.56 5.40 0.73
N GLU A 281 11.74 4.18 1.27
CA GLU A 281 12.06 3.96 2.69
C GLU A 281 13.46 4.51 3.08
N GLU A 282 14.36 4.68 2.10
CA GLU A 282 15.69 5.24 2.28
C GLU A 282 15.77 6.74 1.96
N GLU A 283 14.62 7.44 1.90
CA GLU A 283 14.52 8.87 1.59
C GLU A 283 15.03 9.26 0.18
N ARG A 284 15.13 8.30 -0.74
CA ARG A 284 15.54 8.55 -2.12
C ARG A 284 14.33 8.92 -2.97
N VAL A 285 14.55 9.81 -3.92
CA VAL A 285 13.49 10.26 -4.83
C VAL A 285 13.15 9.17 -5.84
N VAL A 286 11.91 8.69 -5.81
CA VAL A 286 11.40 7.69 -6.76
C VAL A 286 10.46 8.30 -7.80
N GLY A 287 9.92 9.50 -7.56
CA GLY A 287 9.04 10.16 -8.50
C GLY A 287 8.51 11.50 -8.03
N THR A 288 7.54 12.02 -8.74
CA THR A 288 6.81 13.25 -8.38
C THR A 288 5.31 13.07 -8.51
N LEU A 289 4.60 13.58 -7.51
CA LEU A 289 3.16 13.64 -7.46
C LEU A 289 2.67 15.05 -7.83
N SER A 290 1.60 15.12 -8.60
CA SER A 290 0.85 16.37 -8.83
C SER A 290 -0.64 16.16 -8.56
N ARG A 291 -1.41 17.25 -8.46
CA ARG A 291 -2.87 17.17 -8.27
C ARG A 291 -3.57 16.34 -9.36
N TYR A 292 -3.01 16.28 -10.56
CA TYR A 292 -3.55 15.49 -11.67
C TYR A 292 -3.59 14.00 -11.34
N HIS A 293 -2.56 13.47 -10.71
CA HIS A 293 -2.47 12.04 -10.35
C HIS A 293 -3.52 11.62 -9.31
N LEU A 294 -3.95 12.56 -8.45
CA LEU A 294 -4.97 12.31 -7.42
C LEU A 294 -6.40 12.23 -7.98
N LEU A 295 -6.63 12.67 -9.22
CA LEU A 295 -7.97 12.66 -9.84
C LEU A 295 -8.42 11.26 -10.28
N ARG A 296 -7.49 10.34 -10.52
CA ARG A 296 -7.77 9.00 -11.02
C ARG A 296 -6.87 7.95 -10.35
N PRO A 297 -7.03 7.74 -9.04
CA PRO A 297 -6.27 6.70 -8.37
C PRO A 297 -6.68 5.32 -8.92
N ARG A 298 -5.72 4.43 -9.09
CA ARG A 298 -5.99 3.02 -9.40
C ARG A 298 -6.50 2.35 -8.14
N ARG A 299 -7.76 1.91 -8.16
CA ARG A 299 -8.35 1.20 -7.03
C ARG A 299 -7.79 -0.21 -6.97
N LYS A 300 -7.44 -0.68 -5.77
CA LYS A 300 -7.11 -2.09 -5.56
C LYS A 300 -8.31 -2.95 -5.89
N GLN A 301 -8.09 -4.03 -6.62
CA GLN A 301 -9.15 -4.93 -7.06
C GLN A 301 -9.29 -6.09 -6.08
N VAL A 302 -10.52 -6.39 -5.68
CA VAL A 302 -10.82 -7.45 -4.72
C VAL A 302 -11.94 -8.36 -5.20
N ILE A 303 -11.86 -9.62 -4.78
CA ILE A 303 -12.94 -10.61 -4.89
C ILE A 303 -13.29 -11.02 -3.45
N LEU A 304 -14.57 -10.96 -3.11
CA LEU A 304 -15.05 -11.34 -1.79
C LEU A 304 -15.51 -12.80 -1.81
N MET A 305 -15.04 -13.56 -0.83
CA MET A 305 -15.37 -14.97 -0.65
C MET A 305 -16.03 -15.17 0.70
N ASP A 306 -17.09 -15.94 0.74
CA ASP A 306 -17.74 -16.40 1.95
C ASP A 306 -18.33 -15.28 2.83
N HIS A 307 -18.60 -14.13 2.23
CA HIS A 307 -19.33 -13.01 2.84
C HIS A 307 -19.73 -11.99 1.80
N ASN A 308 -20.79 -11.23 2.10
CA ASN A 308 -21.29 -10.13 1.27
C ASN A 308 -21.52 -8.83 2.06
N GLU A 309 -21.20 -8.81 3.35
CA GLU A 309 -21.41 -7.67 4.23
C GLU A 309 -20.11 -6.84 4.40
N LYS A 310 -20.23 -5.50 4.26
CA LYS A 310 -19.09 -4.58 4.45
C LYS A 310 -18.45 -4.70 5.84
N ALA A 311 -19.24 -4.96 6.86
CA ALA A 311 -18.76 -5.11 8.25
C ALA A 311 -17.81 -6.31 8.43
N GLN A 312 -17.95 -7.33 7.60
CA GLN A 312 -17.12 -8.54 7.61
C GLN A 312 -15.94 -8.47 6.63
N SER A 313 -15.90 -7.43 5.80
CA SER A 313 -14.88 -7.27 4.74
C SER A 313 -13.62 -6.56 5.22
N VAL A 314 -12.65 -6.51 4.31
CA VAL A 314 -11.38 -5.79 4.49
C VAL A 314 -11.60 -4.29 4.72
N PRO A 315 -10.86 -3.65 5.64
CA PRO A 315 -10.90 -2.20 5.81
C PRO A 315 -10.54 -1.47 4.51
N GLY A 316 -11.24 -0.37 4.21
CA GLY A 316 -11.02 0.42 2.98
C GLY A 316 -11.73 -0.13 1.74
N LEU A 317 -12.66 -1.08 1.89
CA LEU A 317 -13.41 -1.67 0.77
C LEU A 317 -14.15 -0.64 -0.10
N ASP A 318 -14.57 0.48 0.48
CA ASP A 318 -15.22 1.60 -0.23
C ASP A 318 -14.28 2.30 -1.24
N GLN A 319 -12.97 2.17 -1.06
CA GLN A 319 -11.96 2.68 -2.01
C GLN A 319 -11.52 1.63 -3.02
N ALA A 320 -11.87 0.35 -2.82
CA ALA A 320 -11.52 -0.74 -3.72
C ALA A 320 -12.56 -0.93 -4.84
N GLU A 321 -12.19 -1.70 -5.85
CA GLU A 321 -13.07 -2.19 -6.90
C GLU A 321 -13.41 -3.66 -6.62
N ILE A 322 -14.67 -3.94 -6.31
CA ILE A 322 -15.14 -5.31 -6.11
C ILE A 322 -15.43 -5.91 -7.48
N LEU A 323 -14.67 -6.94 -7.87
CA LEU A 323 -14.85 -7.62 -9.15
C LEU A 323 -15.92 -8.70 -9.10
N GLU A 324 -15.92 -9.50 -8.03
CA GLU A 324 -16.82 -10.65 -7.85
C GLU A 324 -17.13 -10.82 -6.36
N ILE A 325 -18.30 -11.39 -6.07
CA ILE A 325 -18.69 -11.86 -4.73
C ILE A 325 -19.16 -13.30 -4.89
N ILE A 326 -18.54 -14.21 -4.15
CA ILE A 326 -18.91 -15.62 -4.10
C ILE A 326 -19.20 -16.00 -2.67
N ASP A 327 -20.43 -16.27 -2.38
CA ASP A 327 -20.93 -16.47 -1.04
C ASP A 327 -22.08 -17.49 -1.02
N HIS A 328 -22.13 -18.31 0.02
CA HIS A 328 -23.20 -19.27 0.27
C HIS A 328 -24.20 -18.78 1.34
N HIS A 329 -23.93 -17.67 2.00
CA HIS A 329 -24.80 -17.09 2.99
C HIS A 329 -26.12 -16.60 2.39
N ARG A 330 -27.13 -16.44 3.22
CA ARG A 330 -28.49 -16.12 2.78
C ARG A 330 -28.57 -14.84 1.96
N LEU A 331 -29.18 -14.97 0.78
CA LEU A 331 -29.81 -13.88 0.05
C LEU A 331 -31.33 -14.03 0.27
N ALA A 332 -31.89 -13.29 1.20
CA ALA A 332 -33.28 -13.45 1.65
C ALA A 332 -33.54 -14.87 2.22
N ASP A 333 -34.47 -15.63 1.60
CA ASP A 333 -34.82 -16.98 2.06
C ASP A 333 -34.08 -18.12 1.32
N ILE A 334 -33.16 -17.79 0.41
CA ILE A 334 -32.45 -18.77 -0.40
C ILE A 334 -31.05 -18.99 0.14
N GLN A 335 -30.73 -20.24 0.45
CA GLN A 335 -29.37 -20.71 0.73
C GLN A 335 -29.00 -21.80 -0.26
N PRO A 336 -28.07 -21.54 -1.20
CA PRO A 336 -27.84 -22.44 -2.34
C PRO A 336 -27.08 -23.71 -1.97
N VAL A 337 -26.16 -23.65 -1.01
CA VAL A 337 -25.26 -24.74 -0.56
C VAL A 337 -24.82 -24.52 0.89
N GLY A 338 -24.14 -25.49 1.48
CA GLY A 338 -23.63 -25.45 2.86
C GLY A 338 -22.23 -24.89 2.98
N SER A 339 -21.48 -24.67 1.89
CA SER A 339 -20.11 -24.17 1.90
C SER A 339 -19.78 -23.40 0.62
N THR A 340 -19.08 -22.26 0.73
CA THR A 340 -18.59 -21.48 -0.40
C THR A 340 -17.61 -22.28 -1.26
N THR A 341 -16.81 -23.16 -0.64
CA THR A 341 -15.91 -24.05 -1.36
C THR A 341 -16.68 -25.00 -2.30
N THR A 342 -17.92 -25.38 -1.98
CA THR A 342 -18.79 -26.16 -2.90
C THR A 342 -19.08 -25.39 -4.19
N ILE A 343 -19.30 -24.06 -4.10
CA ILE A 343 -19.49 -23.19 -5.26
C ILE A 343 -18.21 -23.16 -6.10
N VAL A 344 -17.05 -22.95 -5.46
CA VAL A 344 -15.74 -22.92 -6.14
C VAL A 344 -15.47 -24.22 -6.89
N ALA A 345 -15.77 -25.37 -6.28
CA ALA A 345 -15.64 -26.67 -6.94
C ALA A 345 -16.54 -26.80 -8.18
N GLY A 346 -17.72 -26.20 -8.15
CA GLY A 346 -18.60 -26.08 -9.31
C GLY A 346 -17.95 -25.27 -10.44
N VAL A 347 -17.32 -24.15 -10.10
CA VAL A 347 -16.63 -23.31 -11.09
C VAL A 347 -15.44 -24.05 -11.72
N TYR A 348 -14.68 -24.85 -10.95
CA TYR A 348 -13.64 -25.72 -11.51
C TYR A 348 -14.23 -26.67 -12.58
N GLN A 349 -15.37 -27.30 -12.29
CA GLN A 349 -16.06 -28.19 -13.21
C GLN A 349 -16.54 -27.43 -14.47
N ASP A 350 -17.18 -26.28 -14.31
CA ASP A 350 -17.69 -25.47 -15.42
C ASP A 350 -16.57 -24.97 -16.36
N LYS A 351 -15.37 -24.79 -15.83
CA LYS A 351 -14.18 -24.42 -16.60
C LYS A 351 -13.40 -25.61 -17.14
N GLY A 352 -13.84 -26.84 -16.86
CA GLY A 352 -13.13 -28.04 -17.28
C GLY A 352 -11.76 -28.23 -16.64
N LEU A 353 -11.51 -27.60 -15.50
CA LEU A 353 -10.26 -27.69 -14.74
C LEU A 353 -10.40 -28.69 -13.59
N MET A 354 -9.32 -29.37 -13.28
CA MET A 354 -9.24 -30.26 -12.13
C MET A 354 -8.27 -29.67 -11.09
N PRO A 355 -8.68 -29.53 -9.82
CA PRO A 355 -7.76 -29.13 -8.77
C PRO A 355 -6.68 -30.19 -8.57
N THR A 356 -5.50 -29.78 -8.10
CA THR A 356 -4.46 -30.74 -7.69
C THR A 356 -4.97 -31.60 -6.53
N ALA A 357 -4.40 -32.78 -6.32
CA ALA A 357 -4.80 -33.67 -5.22
C ALA A 357 -4.73 -32.98 -3.85
N LYS A 358 -3.70 -32.17 -3.61
CA LYS A 358 -3.56 -31.37 -2.38
C LYS A 358 -4.68 -30.34 -2.25
N MET A 359 -4.98 -29.59 -3.30
CA MET A 359 -6.05 -28.60 -3.31
C MET A 359 -7.42 -29.25 -3.15
N ALA A 360 -7.67 -30.39 -3.82
CA ALA A 360 -8.90 -31.15 -3.65
C ALA A 360 -9.09 -31.63 -2.20
N GLY A 361 -8.01 -32.11 -1.56
CA GLY A 361 -8.03 -32.47 -0.15
C GLY A 361 -8.36 -31.30 0.77
N LEU A 362 -7.77 -30.14 0.49
CA LEU A 362 -8.05 -28.91 1.21
C LEU A 362 -9.52 -28.49 1.04
N MET A 363 -10.04 -28.51 -0.19
CA MET A 363 -11.46 -28.22 -0.49
C MET A 363 -12.41 -29.20 0.20
N ALA A 364 -12.10 -30.50 0.22
CA ALA A 364 -12.89 -31.48 0.97
C ALA A 364 -12.94 -31.16 2.46
N ALA A 365 -11.80 -30.73 3.04
CA ALA A 365 -11.73 -30.35 4.45
C ALA A 365 -12.60 -29.12 4.77
N ALA A 366 -12.60 -28.11 3.94
CA ALA A 366 -13.45 -26.93 4.10
C ALA A 366 -14.94 -27.28 4.08
N ILE A 367 -15.37 -28.10 3.12
CA ILE A 367 -16.78 -28.52 3.02
C ILE A 367 -17.17 -29.37 4.25
N VAL A 368 -16.30 -30.28 4.70
CA VAL A 368 -16.54 -31.11 5.89
C VAL A 368 -16.64 -30.26 7.15
N SER A 369 -15.77 -29.26 7.30
CA SER A 369 -15.77 -28.30 8.42
C SER A 369 -17.06 -27.49 8.46
N ASP A 370 -17.40 -26.80 7.40
CA ASP A 370 -18.53 -25.87 7.34
C ASP A 370 -19.89 -26.59 7.40
N THR A 371 -19.99 -27.80 6.84
CA THR A 371 -21.19 -28.64 6.93
C THR A 371 -21.24 -29.50 8.20
N VAL A 372 -20.27 -29.37 9.10
CA VAL A 372 -20.14 -30.17 10.33
C VAL A 372 -20.32 -31.67 10.01
N MET A 373 -19.45 -32.20 9.16
CA MET A 373 -19.51 -33.60 8.69
C MET A 373 -20.88 -33.96 8.06
N PHE A 374 -21.48 -33.03 7.30
CA PHE A 374 -22.79 -33.14 6.66
C PHE A 374 -24.01 -33.18 7.61
N LYS A 375 -23.81 -32.77 8.88
CA LYS A 375 -24.86 -32.73 9.92
C LYS A 375 -25.47 -31.33 10.06
N SER A 376 -24.85 -30.31 9.49
CA SER A 376 -25.38 -28.93 9.53
C SER A 376 -26.74 -28.87 8.79
N PRO A 377 -27.73 -28.14 9.33
CA PRO A 377 -29.01 -27.89 8.62
C PRO A 377 -28.82 -27.08 7.33
N THR A 378 -27.62 -26.55 7.09
CA THR A 378 -27.25 -25.84 5.86
C THR A 378 -26.74 -26.78 4.78
N CYS A 379 -26.34 -27.98 5.14
CA CYS A 379 -25.77 -28.97 4.22
C CYS A 379 -26.80 -29.40 3.18
N THR A 380 -26.36 -29.42 1.93
CA THR A 380 -27.16 -29.90 0.79
C THR A 380 -26.55 -31.18 0.19
N GLN A 381 -27.33 -31.87 -0.62
CA GLN A 381 -26.82 -33.05 -1.37
C GLN A 381 -25.62 -32.66 -2.27
N ARG A 382 -25.61 -31.44 -2.79
CA ARG A 382 -24.50 -30.92 -3.61
C ARG A 382 -23.19 -30.85 -2.83
N ASP A 383 -23.22 -30.44 -1.56
CA ASP A 383 -22.04 -30.41 -0.68
C ASP A 383 -21.46 -31.81 -0.49
N ILE A 384 -22.32 -32.78 -0.22
CA ILE A 384 -21.95 -34.19 -0.06
C ILE A 384 -21.30 -34.75 -1.34
N ASP A 385 -21.93 -34.53 -2.49
CA ASP A 385 -21.42 -35.00 -3.77
C ASP A 385 -20.08 -34.40 -4.15
N VAL A 386 -19.92 -33.08 -3.90
CA VAL A 386 -18.65 -32.35 -4.13
C VAL A 386 -17.57 -32.83 -3.17
N ALA A 387 -17.84 -32.94 -1.87
CA ALA A 387 -16.88 -33.42 -0.89
C ALA A 387 -16.39 -34.83 -1.25
N ASN A 388 -17.28 -35.76 -1.62
CA ASN A 388 -16.93 -37.11 -2.07
C ASN A 388 -16.06 -37.07 -3.33
N ARG A 389 -16.35 -36.20 -4.29
CA ARG A 389 -15.54 -36.04 -5.50
C ARG A 389 -14.14 -35.50 -5.15
N MET A 390 -14.04 -34.50 -4.32
CA MET A 390 -12.77 -33.92 -3.87
C MET A 390 -11.94 -34.94 -3.09
N ALA A 391 -12.58 -35.75 -2.23
CA ALA A 391 -11.93 -36.83 -1.50
C ALA A 391 -11.36 -37.91 -2.43
N ARG A 392 -12.08 -38.26 -3.50
CA ARG A 392 -11.57 -39.21 -4.52
C ARG A 392 -10.36 -38.65 -5.26
N ILE A 393 -10.37 -37.37 -5.65
CA ILE A 393 -9.21 -36.72 -6.31
C ILE A 393 -8.01 -36.70 -5.37
N ALA A 394 -8.24 -36.42 -4.09
CA ALA A 394 -7.19 -36.38 -3.08
C ALA A 394 -6.75 -37.76 -2.57
N ASN A 395 -7.50 -38.83 -2.89
CA ASN A 395 -7.33 -40.19 -2.37
C ASN A 395 -7.33 -40.24 -0.81
N ILE A 396 -8.35 -39.65 -0.21
CA ILE A 396 -8.50 -39.56 1.27
C ILE A 396 -9.87 -40.05 1.72
N SER A 397 -9.97 -40.47 2.99
CA SER A 397 -11.24 -40.75 3.66
C SER A 397 -11.82 -39.50 4.29
N LEU A 398 -13.06 -39.16 3.99
CA LEU A 398 -13.77 -38.02 4.64
C LEU A 398 -13.95 -38.26 6.13
N GLN A 399 -14.20 -39.50 6.54
CA GLN A 399 -14.34 -39.83 7.97
C GLN A 399 -13.03 -39.58 8.74
N ALA A 400 -11.90 -40.06 8.21
CA ALA A 400 -10.59 -39.81 8.82
C ALA A 400 -10.21 -38.33 8.78
N LEU A 401 -10.64 -37.61 7.74
CA LEU A 401 -10.44 -36.16 7.65
C LEU A 401 -11.25 -35.42 8.70
N GLY A 402 -12.52 -35.74 8.89
CA GLY A 402 -13.39 -35.16 9.91
C GLY A 402 -12.84 -35.38 11.34
N GLN A 403 -12.30 -36.58 11.63
CA GLN A 403 -11.64 -36.84 12.92
C GLN A 403 -10.49 -35.85 13.17
N VAL A 404 -9.64 -35.62 12.19
CA VAL A 404 -8.52 -34.66 12.33
C VAL A 404 -9.01 -33.23 12.56
N ILE A 405 -9.99 -32.79 11.77
CA ILE A 405 -10.54 -31.42 11.84
C ILE A 405 -11.13 -31.16 13.22
N PHE A 406 -12.08 -31.98 13.66
CA PHE A 406 -12.83 -31.73 14.90
C PHE A 406 -12.05 -32.08 16.17
N SER A 407 -11.00 -32.92 16.06
CA SER A 407 -10.06 -33.12 17.19
C SER A 407 -9.17 -31.89 17.42
N ALA A 408 -8.83 -31.15 16.38
CA ALA A 408 -8.06 -29.90 16.49
C ALA A 408 -8.87 -28.78 17.18
N SER A 409 -10.18 -28.72 16.96
CA SER A 409 -11.07 -27.74 17.57
C SER A 409 -11.31 -27.97 19.06
N GLY A 410 -11.34 -29.25 19.52
CA GLY A 410 -11.55 -29.64 20.92
C GLY A 410 -10.33 -29.49 21.85
N GLY A 411 -9.19 -29.12 21.33
CA GLY A 411 -7.88 -28.76 21.91
C GLY A 411 -7.56 -29.14 23.36
N GLY A 412 -6.92 -30.30 23.60
CA GLY A 412 -6.55 -30.78 24.93
C GLY A 412 -5.56 -29.94 25.75
N ALA A 413 -4.88 -28.95 25.17
CA ALA A 413 -3.90 -28.08 25.81
C ALA A 413 -4.38 -26.64 26.03
N LYS A 414 -5.56 -26.24 25.49
CA LYS A 414 -6.09 -24.88 25.57
C LYS A 414 -6.75 -24.60 26.92
N SER A 415 -6.62 -23.36 27.39
CA SER A 415 -7.38 -22.85 28.54
C SER A 415 -8.88 -22.77 28.22
N ALA A 416 -9.72 -22.75 29.25
CA ALA A 416 -11.16 -22.57 29.07
C ALA A 416 -11.51 -21.26 28.35
N GLU A 417 -10.73 -20.20 28.58
CA GLU A 417 -10.91 -18.90 27.91
C GLU A 417 -10.57 -18.97 26.41
N GLU A 418 -9.49 -19.62 26.03
CA GLU A 418 -9.11 -19.81 24.63
C GLU A 418 -10.15 -20.63 23.87
N ILE A 419 -10.65 -21.71 24.47
CA ILE A 419 -11.73 -22.52 23.88
C ILE A 419 -13.01 -21.68 23.72
N PHE A 420 -13.41 -20.95 24.77
CA PHE A 420 -14.62 -20.12 24.76
C PHE A 420 -14.53 -19.01 23.70
N ARG A 421 -13.35 -18.42 23.46
CA ARG A 421 -13.16 -17.33 22.51
C ARG A 421 -12.98 -17.78 21.04
N THR A 422 -12.88 -19.08 20.78
CA THR A 422 -12.58 -19.60 19.42
C THR A 422 -13.68 -19.21 18.41
N ASP A 423 -14.96 -19.39 18.74
CA ASP A 423 -16.09 -18.90 17.91
C ASP A 423 -17.11 -18.18 18.81
N TYR A 424 -16.67 -17.08 19.40
CA TYR A 424 -17.44 -16.20 20.27
C TYR A 424 -18.17 -15.12 19.46
N LYS A 425 -19.46 -14.94 19.73
CA LYS A 425 -20.27 -13.86 19.14
C LYS A 425 -21.23 -13.28 20.16
N GLU A 426 -21.46 -11.99 20.05
CA GLU A 426 -22.44 -11.24 20.84
C GLU A 426 -23.70 -11.00 20.02
N PHE A 427 -24.85 -11.09 20.69
CA PHE A 427 -26.16 -10.87 20.09
C PHE A 427 -26.96 -9.93 20.97
N HIS A 428 -27.72 -9.05 20.32
CA HIS A 428 -28.72 -8.22 20.96
C HIS A 428 -30.08 -8.58 20.38
N ILE A 429 -30.97 -9.18 21.22
CA ILE A 429 -32.25 -9.74 20.77
C ILE A 429 -33.33 -9.26 21.70
N ALA A 430 -34.34 -8.51 21.19
CA ALA A 430 -35.49 -8.04 21.94
C ALA A 430 -35.14 -7.36 23.28
N GLY A 431 -34.03 -6.63 23.33
CA GLY A 431 -33.53 -5.95 24.53
C GLY A 431 -32.60 -6.77 25.42
N HIS A 432 -32.37 -8.04 25.11
CA HIS A 432 -31.43 -8.91 25.82
C HIS A 432 -30.04 -8.96 25.15
N ASN A 433 -29.00 -8.85 25.96
CA ASN A 433 -27.59 -8.96 25.55
C ASN A 433 -27.06 -10.37 25.82
N LEU A 434 -26.70 -11.09 24.79
CA LEU A 434 -26.19 -12.46 24.89
C LEU A 434 -24.78 -12.57 24.36
N ALA A 435 -24.00 -13.40 25.05
CA ALA A 435 -22.73 -13.90 24.56
C ALA A 435 -22.84 -15.40 24.28
N VAL A 436 -22.61 -15.81 23.04
CA VAL A 436 -22.73 -17.21 22.64
C VAL A 436 -21.46 -17.66 21.95
N SER A 437 -20.81 -18.66 22.53
CA SER A 437 -19.67 -19.36 21.95
C SER A 437 -20.09 -20.73 21.44
N GLN A 438 -19.41 -21.22 20.41
CA GLN A 438 -19.60 -22.58 19.89
C GLN A 438 -18.24 -23.26 19.69
N VAL A 439 -18.12 -24.48 20.16
CA VAL A 439 -17.01 -25.38 19.88
C VAL A 439 -17.55 -26.70 19.34
N THR A 440 -16.96 -27.17 18.26
CA THR A 440 -17.36 -28.45 17.64
C THR A 440 -16.30 -29.50 17.98
N CYS A 441 -16.73 -30.67 18.41
CA CYS A 441 -15.86 -31.79 18.80
C CYS A 441 -16.43 -33.15 18.39
N MET A 442 -15.61 -34.20 18.49
CA MET A 442 -16.02 -35.58 18.25
C MET A 442 -16.44 -36.29 19.55
N ASP A 443 -16.10 -35.71 20.70
CA ASP A 443 -16.35 -36.27 22.03
C ASP A 443 -16.56 -35.11 23.01
N SER A 444 -17.80 -34.83 23.34
CA SER A 444 -18.15 -33.75 24.26
C SER A 444 -17.81 -34.06 25.71
N ASP A 445 -17.66 -35.33 26.10
CA ASP A 445 -17.38 -35.72 27.47
C ASP A 445 -16.05 -35.18 27.96
N GLN A 446 -15.03 -35.10 27.10
CA GLN A 446 -13.74 -34.51 27.46
C GLN A 446 -13.86 -33.03 27.86
N LEU A 447 -14.67 -32.24 27.13
CA LEU A 447 -14.90 -30.84 27.47
C LEU A 447 -15.82 -30.68 28.68
N LEU A 448 -16.78 -31.57 28.85
CA LEU A 448 -17.67 -31.58 30.02
C LEU A 448 -16.93 -31.88 31.34
N GLN A 449 -15.82 -32.61 31.32
CA GLN A 449 -14.96 -32.75 32.51
C GLN A 449 -14.43 -31.41 33.03
N ARG A 450 -14.36 -30.41 32.18
CA ARG A 450 -13.94 -29.05 32.49
C ARG A 450 -15.13 -28.06 32.69
N LYS A 451 -16.34 -28.58 32.87
CA LYS A 451 -17.58 -27.80 33.07
C LYS A 451 -17.40 -26.68 34.12
N GLY A 452 -16.78 -26.99 35.24
CA GLY A 452 -16.57 -26.03 36.33
C GLY A 452 -15.73 -24.81 35.89
N GLU A 453 -14.69 -25.02 35.11
CA GLU A 453 -13.83 -23.94 34.58
C GLU A 453 -14.64 -23.03 33.63
N PHE A 454 -15.42 -23.62 32.73
CA PHE A 454 -16.25 -22.88 31.79
C PHE A 454 -17.32 -22.04 32.51
N LEU A 455 -18.04 -22.62 33.48
CA LEU A 455 -19.07 -21.91 34.22
C LEU A 455 -18.51 -20.74 35.06
N GLN A 456 -17.31 -20.88 35.64
CA GLN A 456 -16.63 -19.79 36.34
C GLN A 456 -16.27 -18.65 35.35
N LEU A 457 -15.70 -18.99 34.19
CA LEU A 457 -15.38 -18.03 33.14
C LEU A 457 -16.63 -17.29 32.67
N MET A 458 -17.69 -18.02 32.33
CA MET A 458 -18.95 -17.48 31.84
C MET A 458 -19.63 -16.56 32.86
N SER A 459 -19.63 -16.94 34.16
CA SER A 459 -20.13 -16.09 35.23
C SER A 459 -19.33 -14.81 35.42
N SER A 460 -18.01 -14.88 35.25
CA SER A 460 -17.14 -13.70 35.28
C SER A 460 -17.43 -12.75 34.11
N LEU A 461 -17.60 -13.29 32.90
CA LEU A 461 -17.93 -12.52 31.69
C LEU A 461 -19.31 -11.85 31.83
N GLN A 462 -20.32 -12.58 32.28
CA GLN A 462 -21.66 -12.05 32.52
C GLN A 462 -21.60 -10.82 33.42
N LYS A 463 -20.93 -10.92 34.58
CA LYS A 463 -20.85 -9.82 35.55
C LYS A 463 -20.01 -8.63 35.04
N LYS A 464 -18.91 -8.88 34.35
CA LYS A 464 -18.00 -7.80 33.86
C LYS A 464 -18.56 -7.02 32.70
N GLN A 465 -19.28 -7.67 31.80
CA GLN A 465 -19.75 -7.08 30.54
C GLN A 465 -21.26 -6.84 30.50
N GLY A 466 -21.99 -7.25 31.56
CA GLY A 466 -23.41 -6.95 31.69
C GLY A 466 -24.31 -7.77 30.74
N PHE A 467 -23.90 -9.01 30.40
CA PHE A 467 -24.76 -9.89 29.61
C PHE A 467 -25.90 -10.46 30.44
N ASP A 468 -27.10 -10.52 29.86
CA ASP A 468 -28.23 -11.21 30.45
C ASP A 468 -28.00 -12.72 30.46
N MET A 469 -27.36 -13.25 29.40
CA MET A 469 -27.07 -14.67 29.31
C MET A 469 -25.74 -14.90 28.58
N VAL A 470 -24.95 -15.87 29.06
CA VAL A 470 -23.73 -16.36 28.43
C VAL A 470 -23.89 -17.85 28.15
N ILE A 471 -23.66 -18.28 26.92
CA ILE A 471 -23.87 -19.63 26.44
C ILE A 471 -22.57 -20.18 25.83
N LEU A 472 -22.24 -21.42 26.15
CA LEU A 472 -21.25 -22.22 25.45
C LEU A 472 -21.94 -23.45 24.83
N MET A 473 -21.93 -23.54 23.52
CA MET A 473 -22.38 -24.70 22.76
C MET A 473 -21.23 -25.65 22.55
N ILE A 474 -21.23 -26.81 23.14
CA ILE A 474 -20.31 -27.92 22.85
C ILE A 474 -21.04 -28.86 21.89
N THR A 475 -20.80 -28.67 20.60
CA THR A 475 -21.47 -29.42 19.53
C THR A 475 -20.72 -30.71 19.26
N ASP A 476 -21.35 -31.83 19.57
CA ASP A 476 -20.82 -33.16 19.40
C ASP A 476 -21.31 -33.75 18.05
N VAL A 477 -20.37 -34.02 17.16
CA VAL A 477 -20.65 -34.50 15.80
C VAL A 477 -21.14 -35.96 15.83
N LEU A 478 -20.66 -36.79 16.76
CA LEU A 478 -21.05 -38.19 16.87
C LEU A 478 -22.43 -38.36 17.52
N LEU A 479 -22.70 -37.55 18.56
CA LEU A 479 -24.00 -37.56 19.22
C LEU A 479 -25.09 -36.80 18.41
N GLU A 480 -24.70 -36.09 17.33
CA GLU A 480 -25.61 -35.28 16.51
C GLU A 480 -26.40 -34.28 17.36
N GLY A 481 -25.72 -33.59 18.29
CA GLY A 481 -26.38 -32.68 19.22
C GLY A 481 -25.39 -31.74 19.91
N THR A 482 -25.92 -30.88 20.74
CA THR A 482 -25.13 -29.88 21.48
C THR A 482 -25.36 -30.01 22.97
N GLN A 483 -24.25 -30.11 23.74
CA GLN A 483 -24.25 -29.84 25.17
C GLN A 483 -24.24 -28.32 25.37
N LEU A 484 -25.35 -27.75 25.83
CA LEU A 484 -25.50 -26.31 26.02
C LEU A 484 -25.18 -25.98 27.48
N LEU A 485 -24.01 -25.38 27.73
CA LEU A 485 -23.69 -24.77 29.03
C LEU A 485 -24.17 -23.32 29.00
N PHE A 486 -24.76 -22.86 30.11
CA PHE A 486 -25.28 -21.49 30.17
C PHE A 486 -25.18 -20.89 31.58
N VAL A 487 -25.07 -19.57 31.61
CA VAL A 487 -25.17 -18.74 32.84
C VAL A 487 -26.16 -17.61 32.56
N GLY A 488 -27.20 -17.47 33.38
CA GLY A 488 -28.24 -16.49 33.20
C GLY A 488 -29.64 -17.08 33.52
N ASP A 489 -30.66 -16.61 32.79
CA ASP A 489 -32.04 -17.01 33.03
C ASP A 489 -32.31 -18.45 32.59
N ARG A 490 -32.55 -19.32 33.58
CA ARG A 490 -32.87 -20.74 33.38
C ARG A 490 -34.23 -20.96 32.74
N ASP A 491 -35.19 -20.12 33.07
CA ASP A 491 -36.57 -20.29 32.58
C ASP A 491 -36.64 -20.01 31.07
N SER A 492 -35.86 -19.05 30.58
CA SER A 492 -35.72 -18.82 29.13
C SER A 492 -35.13 -20.05 28.39
N ILE A 493 -34.14 -20.71 28.98
CA ILE A 493 -33.59 -21.95 28.39
C ILE A 493 -34.63 -23.08 28.39
N ARG A 494 -35.35 -23.28 29.52
CA ARG A 494 -36.39 -24.30 29.61
C ARG A 494 -37.48 -24.11 28.56
N GLN A 495 -37.94 -22.89 28.41
CA GLN A 495 -39.03 -22.57 27.46
C GLN A 495 -38.56 -22.62 26.01
N ALA A 496 -37.39 -22.03 25.70
CA ALA A 496 -36.90 -21.98 24.32
C ALA A 496 -36.60 -23.38 23.74
N PHE A 497 -36.07 -24.29 24.59
CA PHE A 497 -35.65 -25.61 24.14
C PHE A 497 -36.58 -26.75 24.61
N ASN A 498 -37.67 -26.44 25.30
CA ASN A 498 -38.68 -27.37 25.82
C ASN A 498 -38.04 -28.50 26.66
N VAL A 499 -37.22 -28.13 27.65
CA VAL A 499 -36.53 -29.06 28.57
C VAL A 499 -37.09 -28.90 29.99
N GLU A 500 -37.39 -30.03 30.66
CA GLU A 500 -38.00 -30.02 31.98
C GLU A 500 -37.02 -29.66 33.08
N ASP A 501 -35.77 -30.17 33.03
CA ASP A 501 -34.70 -29.90 33.97
C ASP A 501 -33.52 -29.20 33.27
N ALA A 502 -33.46 -27.88 33.40
CA ALA A 502 -32.33 -27.11 32.99
C ALA A 502 -31.46 -26.76 34.21
N GLU A 503 -30.50 -27.62 34.52
CA GLU A 503 -29.37 -27.24 35.37
C GLU A 503 -28.40 -26.33 34.56
N ASP A 504 -27.12 -26.35 34.86
CA ASP A 504 -26.12 -25.52 34.14
C ASP A 504 -25.72 -26.10 32.77
N VAL A 505 -26.21 -27.30 32.42
CA VAL A 505 -25.96 -28.01 31.15
C VAL A 505 -27.25 -28.70 30.70
N VAL A 506 -27.54 -28.60 29.40
CA VAL A 506 -28.66 -29.26 28.76
C VAL A 506 -28.16 -29.89 27.45
N PHE A 507 -28.49 -31.19 27.22
CA PHE A 507 -28.24 -31.82 25.92
C PHE A 507 -29.40 -31.52 24.97
N LEU A 508 -29.09 -30.96 23.83
CA LEU A 508 -30.05 -30.62 22.79
C LEU A 508 -29.78 -31.52 21.56
N PRO A 509 -30.57 -32.61 21.37
CA PRO A 509 -30.40 -33.49 20.23
C PRO A 509 -30.75 -32.76 18.93
N LYS A 510 -29.97 -33.02 17.86
CA LYS A 510 -30.11 -32.43 16.51
C LYS A 510 -29.91 -30.91 16.45
N VAL A 511 -29.42 -30.28 17.51
CA VAL A 511 -29.04 -28.88 17.52
C VAL A 511 -27.54 -28.79 17.21
N MET A 512 -27.20 -28.31 16.01
CA MET A 512 -25.84 -28.26 15.49
C MET A 512 -25.40 -26.85 15.11
N SER A 513 -26.29 -25.88 15.08
CA SER A 513 -26.01 -24.54 14.57
C SER A 513 -26.52 -23.45 15.52
N ARG A 514 -25.58 -22.62 16.02
CA ARG A 514 -25.89 -21.42 16.79
C ARG A 514 -26.85 -20.49 16.05
N LYS A 515 -26.46 -20.09 14.84
CA LYS A 515 -27.16 -19.07 14.04
C LYS A 515 -28.55 -19.52 13.55
N LYS A 516 -28.71 -20.81 13.21
CA LYS A 516 -29.94 -21.32 12.59
C LYS A 516 -30.92 -21.98 13.56
N GLN A 517 -30.42 -22.40 14.73
CA GLN A 517 -31.24 -23.13 15.68
C GLN A 517 -31.27 -22.44 17.03
N VAL A 518 -30.15 -22.20 17.71
CA VAL A 518 -30.15 -21.66 19.08
C VAL A 518 -30.64 -20.21 19.12
N ILE A 519 -30.08 -19.34 18.29
CA ILE A 519 -30.47 -17.92 18.26
C ILE A 519 -31.95 -17.72 17.86
N PRO A 520 -32.47 -18.37 16.80
CA PRO A 520 -33.88 -18.25 16.44
C PRO A 520 -34.87 -18.77 17.52
N MET A 521 -34.50 -19.86 18.24
CA MET A 521 -35.33 -20.37 19.32
C MET A 521 -35.43 -19.37 20.51
N LEU A 522 -34.29 -18.75 20.89
CA LEU A 522 -34.30 -17.70 21.91
C LEU A 522 -35.04 -16.43 21.42
N SER A 523 -34.84 -16.05 20.17
CA SER A 523 -35.51 -14.91 19.55
C SER A 523 -37.03 -15.10 19.52
N ALA A 524 -37.50 -16.31 19.21
CA ALA A 524 -38.95 -16.62 19.18
C ALA A 524 -39.60 -16.58 20.57
N LEU A 525 -38.80 -16.76 21.62
CA LEU A 525 -39.32 -16.67 23.00
C LEU A 525 -39.50 -15.21 23.45
N TRP A 526 -38.59 -14.32 23.06
CA TRP A 526 -38.54 -12.93 23.54
C TRP A 526 -39.18 -11.93 22.57
N GLY A 527 -39.42 -12.30 21.32
CA GLY A 527 -40.05 -11.48 20.27
C GLY A 527 -41.40 -11.92 19.92
#